data_a48fa867e3227c5568728273f58520a1
#
_entry.id   a48fa867e3227c5568728273f58520a1
#
_cell.length_a   1.000
_cell.length_b   1.000
_cell.length_c   1.000
_cell.angle_alpha   90.00
_cell.angle_beta   90.00
_cell.angle_gamma   90.00
#
_symmetry.space_group_name_H-M   'P 1'
#
loop_
_entity.id
_entity.type
_entity.pdbx_description
1 polymer ?
#
loop_
_entity_poly.entity_id
_entity_poly.type
_entity_poly.pdbx_seq_one_letter_code
_entity_poly.pdbx_strand_id
1 'polypeptide(L)'
;MGAIYFLSDAHLGSPYHDDPRRAELRLVAWLRSIADDAEAVYLLGDMLDYWFDYKYVVPRGSVRFLAALADLVEQGIEVHYIMGNHDLWLTDYFTQELGVIVHRDTIVCQLKGRTFRLSHGHREYALRYKKERWLFGTFESRLARRLYAAIHPRWTVGFAQRWAYRNRLRQMRAANDPSRPGYNPQMNVERDEWLVQYTKELIPQHPEIDYYIYGHRHLLLNLSLPDDRRCIILGDWIHYNSYARWDGESLTIGLYEEP
;
A
#
# COMPACT_ATOMS: atom_id res chain seq x y z
N MET A 1 -23.39 11.56 -5.47
CA MET A 1 -22.24 10.81 -6.06
C MET A 1 -21.28 10.57 -4.92
N GLY A 2 -20.91 9.30 -4.69
CA GLY A 2 -20.01 8.91 -3.61
C GLY A 2 -18.58 9.41 -3.84
N ALA A 3 -17.73 9.36 -2.83
CA ALA A 3 -16.32 9.70 -2.94
C ALA A 3 -15.45 8.45 -3.21
N ILE A 4 -14.24 8.64 -3.71
CA ILE A 4 -13.24 7.60 -3.91
C ILE A 4 -12.13 7.81 -2.91
N TYR A 5 -11.79 6.76 -2.18
CA TYR A 5 -10.81 6.79 -1.11
C TYR A 5 -9.55 6.00 -1.46
N PHE A 6 -8.39 6.50 -1.04
CA PHE A 6 -7.09 5.88 -1.27
C PHE A 6 -6.31 5.82 0.04
N LEU A 7 -5.75 4.65 0.35
CA LEU A 7 -4.88 4.46 1.52
C LEU A 7 -3.83 3.37 1.24
N SER A 8 -2.77 3.32 2.05
CA SER A 8 -1.72 2.30 1.95
C SER A 8 -0.99 2.10 3.27
N ASP A 9 -0.11 1.10 3.30
CA ASP A 9 0.91 0.93 4.35
C ASP A 9 0.32 0.83 5.76
N ALA A 10 -0.70 0.01 5.95
CA ALA A 10 -1.25 -0.26 7.28
C ALA A 10 -0.44 -1.32 8.04
N HIS A 11 0.25 -2.20 7.34
CA HIS A 11 1.09 -3.25 7.91
C HIS A 11 0.46 -3.97 9.11
N LEU A 12 -0.79 -4.37 8.98
CA LEU A 12 -1.51 -5.07 10.04
C LEU A 12 -0.78 -6.35 10.42
N GLY A 13 -0.64 -6.57 11.73
CA GLY A 13 0.14 -7.69 12.27
C GLY A 13 1.63 -7.39 12.41
N SER A 14 2.09 -6.21 12.04
CA SER A 14 3.47 -5.77 12.19
C SER A 14 3.82 -5.45 13.65
N PRO A 15 5.08 -5.69 14.04
CA PRO A 15 5.61 -5.18 15.31
C PRO A 15 5.85 -3.66 15.35
N TYR A 16 5.55 -2.94 14.30
CA TYR A 16 5.54 -1.46 14.32
C TYR A 16 4.42 -0.90 15.19
N HIS A 17 3.33 -1.65 15.34
CA HIS A 17 2.22 -1.24 16.18
C HIS A 17 2.49 -1.67 17.61
N ASP A 18 2.47 -0.73 18.55
CA ASP A 18 2.56 -1.02 20.00
C ASP A 18 1.40 -1.93 20.44
N ASP A 19 0.21 -1.71 19.85
CA ASP A 19 -0.94 -2.58 19.96
C ASP A 19 -1.50 -2.92 18.56
N PRO A 20 -1.13 -4.10 18.00
CA PRO A 20 -1.59 -4.53 16.68
C PRO A 20 -3.11 -4.68 16.59
N ARG A 21 -3.78 -5.02 17.70
CA ARG A 21 -5.24 -5.14 17.73
C ARG A 21 -5.92 -3.77 17.65
N ARG A 22 -5.39 -2.79 18.35
CA ARG A 22 -5.89 -1.41 18.30
C ARG A 22 -5.69 -0.81 16.91
N ALA A 23 -4.55 -1.07 16.28
CA ALA A 23 -4.29 -0.63 14.91
C ALA A 23 -5.31 -1.21 13.91
N GLU A 24 -5.62 -2.51 14.01
CA GLU A 24 -6.66 -3.13 13.20
C GLU A 24 -8.04 -2.49 13.46
N LEU A 25 -8.41 -2.31 14.72
CA LEU A 25 -9.71 -1.72 15.09
C LEU A 25 -9.84 -0.28 14.60
N ARG A 26 -8.78 0.51 14.66
CA ARG A 26 -8.73 1.89 14.13
C ARG A 26 -9.02 1.91 12.63
N LEU A 27 -8.31 1.10 11.86
CA LEU A 27 -8.52 1.02 10.41
C LEU A 27 -9.95 0.56 10.09
N VAL A 28 -10.46 -0.43 10.80
CA VAL A 28 -11.84 -0.91 10.63
C VAL A 28 -12.88 0.16 10.98
N ALA A 29 -12.64 0.93 12.04
CA ALA A 29 -13.54 2.03 12.41
C ALA A 29 -13.58 3.10 11.31
N TRP A 30 -12.42 3.43 10.73
CA TRP A 30 -12.37 4.35 9.59
C TRP A 30 -13.09 3.78 8.35
N LEU A 31 -12.82 2.53 7.96
CA LEU A 31 -13.49 1.90 6.81
C LEU A 31 -15.02 1.94 6.97
N ARG A 32 -15.52 1.71 8.18
CA ARG A 32 -16.94 1.81 8.46
C ARG A 32 -17.47 3.25 8.41
N SER A 33 -16.66 4.22 8.83
CA SER A 33 -17.09 5.63 8.84
C SER A 33 -17.23 6.23 7.44
N ILE A 34 -16.57 5.67 6.44
CA ILE A 34 -16.66 6.14 5.05
C ILE A 34 -17.73 5.38 4.23
N ALA A 35 -18.32 4.31 4.77
CA ALA A 35 -19.22 3.44 4.03
C ALA A 35 -20.44 4.16 3.45
N ASP A 36 -20.97 5.17 4.13
CA ASP A 36 -22.14 5.95 3.66
C ASP A 36 -21.79 6.90 2.49
N ASP A 37 -20.53 7.23 2.30
CA ASP A 37 -20.04 8.21 1.33
C ASP A 37 -19.18 7.55 0.23
N ALA A 38 -18.59 6.40 0.46
CA ALA A 38 -17.67 5.76 -0.46
C ALA A 38 -18.39 5.17 -1.68
N GLU A 39 -17.88 5.46 -2.88
CA GLU A 39 -18.20 4.79 -4.13
C GLU A 39 -17.16 3.69 -4.41
N ALA A 40 -15.88 3.97 -4.13
CA ALA A 40 -14.79 3.01 -4.25
C ALA A 40 -13.68 3.27 -3.22
N VAL A 41 -12.98 2.21 -2.84
CA VAL A 41 -11.81 2.26 -1.96
C VAL A 41 -10.62 1.58 -2.64
N TYR A 42 -9.52 2.30 -2.77
CA TYR A 42 -8.26 1.81 -3.34
C TYR A 42 -7.22 1.62 -2.24
N LEU A 43 -6.85 0.37 -1.99
CA LEU A 43 -5.79 -0.04 -1.08
C LEU A 43 -4.50 -0.18 -1.89
N LEU A 44 -3.53 0.74 -1.68
CA LEU A 44 -2.31 0.78 -2.48
C LEU A 44 -1.17 -0.04 -1.86
N GLY A 45 -1.48 -1.26 -1.42
CA GLY A 45 -0.52 -2.25 -0.96
C GLY A 45 -0.03 -2.10 0.48
N ASP A 46 0.67 -3.13 0.94
CA ASP A 46 1.24 -3.23 2.29
C ASP A 46 0.19 -2.98 3.40
N MET A 47 -1.08 -3.39 3.15
CA MET A 47 -2.11 -3.37 4.18
C MET A 47 -1.85 -4.44 5.24
N LEU A 48 -1.22 -5.54 4.84
CA LEU A 48 -0.84 -6.65 5.70
C LEU A 48 0.68 -6.75 5.75
N ASP A 49 1.25 -6.93 6.95
CA ASP A 49 2.72 -7.05 7.10
C ASP A 49 3.28 -8.34 6.50
N TYR A 50 2.43 -9.33 6.37
CA TYR A 50 2.70 -10.59 5.71
C TYR A 50 1.39 -11.22 5.25
N TRP A 51 1.36 -11.64 3.97
CA TRP A 51 0.28 -12.45 3.43
C TRP A 51 0.81 -13.50 2.44
N PHE A 52 0.22 -14.69 2.50
CA PHE A 52 0.44 -15.75 1.54
C PHE A 52 -0.82 -16.62 1.44
N ASP A 53 -1.40 -16.70 0.23
CA ASP A 53 -2.53 -17.59 -0.04
C ASP A 53 -2.02 -19.02 -0.22
N TYR A 54 -2.19 -19.85 0.79
CA TYR A 54 -2.13 -21.29 0.63
C TYR A 54 -3.45 -21.80 0.07
N LYS A 55 -3.44 -22.97 -0.55
CA LYS A 55 -4.63 -23.53 -1.20
C LYS A 55 -5.87 -23.66 -0.27
N TYR A 56 -5.65 -23.94 1.02
CA TYR A 56 -6.73 -24.26 1.97
C TYR A 56 -6.62 -23.52 3.29
N VAL A 57 -5.63 -22.67 3.47
CA VAL A 57 -5.43 -21.92 4.71
C VAL A 57 -4.89 -20.53 4.43
N VAL A 58 -5.28 -19.56 5.24
CA VAL A 58 -4.77 -18.20 5.21
C VAL A 58 -4.04 -17.88 6.51
N PRO A 59 -3.13 -16.89 6.52
CA PRO A 59 -2.48 -16.44 7.74
C PRO A 59 -3.49 -16.01 8.80
N ARG A 60 -3.15 -16.23 10.06
CA ARG A 60 -3.95 -15.78 11.20
C ARG A 60 -3.78 -14.28 11.40
N GLY A 61 -4.82 -13.64 11.89
CA GLY A 61 -4.86 -12.22 12.20
C GLY A 61 -5.71 -11.44 11.19
N SER A 62 -5.84 -10.13 11.43
CA SER A 62 -6.55 -9.19 10.55
C SER A 62 -7.98 -9.59 10.14
N VAL A 63 -8.63 -10.43 10.95
CA VAL A 63 -9.97 -10.98 10.64
C VAL A 63 -11.01 -9.88 10.54
N ARG A 64 -10.90 -8.84 11.36
CA ARG A 64 -11.84 -7.71 11.36
C ARG A 64 -11.66 -6.81 10.14
N PHE A 65 -10.41 -6.63 9.72
CA PHE A 65 -10.09 -5.92 8.50
C PHE A 65 -10.65 -6.65 7.28
N LEU A 66 -10.43 -7.97 7.18
CA LEU A 66 -10.98 -8.79 6.10
C LEU A 66 -12.52 -8.74 6.08
N ALA A 67 -13.15 -8.85 7.25
CA ALA A 67 -14.61 -8.71 7.37
C ALA A 67 -15.08 -7.31 6.94
N ALA A 68 -14.38 -6.25 7.33
CA ALA A 68 -14.77 -4.89 6.93
C ALA A 68 -14.65 -4.68 5.41
N LEU A 69 -13.69 -5.31 4.73
CA LEU A 69 -13.62 -5.27 3.28
C LEU A 69 -14.80 -6.01 2.63
N ALA A 70 -15.17 -7.18 3.15
CA ALA A 70 -16.33 -7.91 2.69
C ALA A 70 -17.63 -7.10 2.93
N ASP A 71 -17.78 -6.49 4.12
CA ASP A 71 -18.92 -5.62 4.45
C ASP A 71 -19.06 -4.45 3.45
N LEU A 72 -17.95 -3.82 3.02
CA LEU A 72 -17.97 -2.75 2.01
C LEU A 72 -18.43 -3.28 0.64
N VAL A 73 -17.88 -4.42 0.21
CA VAL A 73 -18.26 -5.04 -1.06
C VAL A 73 -19.75 -5.43 -1.07
N GLU A 74 -20.26 -6.00 0.03
CA GLU A 74 -21.68 -6.35 0.16
C GLU A 74 -22.60 -5.12 0.11
N GLN A 75 -22.12 -3.95 0.52
CA GLN A 75 -22.80 -2.67 0.38
C GLN A 75 -22.73 -2.08 -1.02
N GLY A 76 -22.04 -2.74 -1.96
CA GLY A 76 -21.89 -2.30 -3.34
C GLY A 76 -20.76 -1.30 -3.59
N ILE A 77 -19.85 -1.13 -2.61
CA ILE A 77 -18.66 -0.29 -2.73
C ILE A 77 -17.56 -1.11 -3.43
N GLU A 78 -16.98 -0.57 -4.50
CA GLU A 78 -15.87 -1.22 -5.17
C GLU A 78 -14.59 -1.14 -4.32
N VAL A 79 -14.05 -2.30 -3.94
CA VAL A 79 -12.78 -2.36 -3.20
C VAL A 79 -11.68 -2.88 -4.12
N HIS A 80 -10.69 -2.04 -4.39
CA HIS A 80 -9.52 -2.35 -5.19
C HIS A 80 -8.29 -2.53 -4.31
N TYR A 81 -7.51 -3.56 -4.56
CA TYR A 81 -6.27 -3.83 -3.84
C TYR A 81 -5.09 -3.93 -4.81
N ILE A 82 -4.18 -2.98 -4.77
CA ILE A 82 -2.91 -3.02 -5.52
C ILE A 82 -1.88 -3.67 -4.60
N MET A 83 -1.22 -4.73 -5.08
CA MET A 83 -0.24 -5.47 -4.27
C MET A 83 0.96 -4.60 -3.90
N GLY A 84 1.36 -4.65 -2.64
CA GLY A 84 2.62 -4.12 -2.13
C GLY A 84 3.73 -5.17 -2.11
N ASN A 85 4.84 -4.87 -1.48
CA ASN A 85 5.95 -5.81 -1.35
C ASN A 85 5.82 -6.76 -0.17
N HIS A 86 4.98 -6.49 0.81
CA HIS A 86 4.67 -7.36 1.95
C HIS A 86 3.53 -8.33 1.65
N ASP A 87 2.67 -8.00 0.72
CA ASP A 87 1.50 -8.78 0.32
C ASP A 87 1.51 -9.19 -1.17
N LEU A 88 2.71 -9.41 -1.73
CA LEU A 88 2.94 -9.87 -3.11
C LEU A 88 2.23 -11.16 -3.50
N TRP A 89 1.83 -11.96 -2.52
CA TRP A 89 1.30 -13.30 -2.74
C TRP A 89 -0.21 -13.40 -2.47
N LEU A 90 -0.90 -12.28 -2.66
CA LEU A 90 -2.35 -12.27 -2.85
C LEU A 90 -2.67 -13.01 -4.15
N THR A 91 -3.53 -14.01 -4.10
CA THR A 91 -3.94 -14.77 -5.28
C THR A 91 -5.43 -14.69 -5.52
N ASP A 92 -6.19 -15.56 -4.90
CA ASP A 92 -7.63 -15.71 -5.14
C ASP A 92 -8.52 -15.52 -3.91
N TYR A 93 -7.96 -15.60 -2.70
CA TYR A 93 -8.72 -15.45 -1.48
C TYR A 93 -9.46 -14.10 -1.41
N PHE A 94 -8.77 -13.00 -1.67
CA PHE A 94 -9.39 -11.66 -1.65
C PHE A 94 -10.46 -11.48 -2.70
N THR A 95 -10.29 -12.10 -3.86
CA THR A 95 -11.27 -12.02 -4.95
C THR A 95 -12.43 -12.97 -4.74
N GLN A 96 -12.18 -14.22 -4.34
CA GLN A 96 -13.21 -15.24 -4.23
C GLN A 96 -14.01 -15.14 -2.95
N GLU A 97 -13.34 -14.85 -1.83
CA GLU A 97 -13.98 -14.84 -0.51
C GLU A 97 -14.48 -13.45 -0.08
N LEU A 98 -13.80 -12.38 -0.52
CA LEU A 98 -14.12 -11.02 -0.09
C LEU A 98 -14.72 -10.16 -1.23
N GLY A 99 -14.67 -10.61 -2.48
CA GLY A 99 -15.13 -9.83 -3.64
C GLY A 99 -14.23 -8.64 -4.00
N VAL A 100 -13.01 -8.57 -3.44
CA VAL A 100 -12.06 -7.48 -3.69
C VAL A 100 -11.41 -7.63 -5.06
N ILE A 101 -11.26 -6.53 -5.79
CA ILE A 101 -10.59 -6.48 -7.10
C ILE A 101 -9.09 -6.33 -6.90
N VAL A 102 -8.33 -7.41 -7.10
CA VAL A 102 -6.88 -7.42 -6.87
C VAL A 102 -6.11 -7.07 -8.14
N HIS A 103 -5.23 -6.07 -8.03
CA HIS A 103 -4.32 -5.63 -9.07
C HIS A 103 -2.88 -6.01 -8.73
N ARG A 104 -2.21 -6.72 -9.63
CA ARG A 104 -0.82 -7.15 -9.42
C ARG A 104 0.20 -6.07 -9.72
N ASP A 105 -0.16 -5.14 -10.59
CA ASP A 105 0.69 -4.09 -11.11
C ASP A 105 0.07 -2.72 -10.89
N THR A 106 0.85 -1.70 -11.22
CA THR A 106 0.37 -0.33 -11.38
C THR A 106 -0.81 -0.29 -12.32
N ILE A 107 -1.83 0.47 -11.98
CA ILE A 107 -2.98 0.72 -12.84
C ILE A 107 -3.06 2.18 -13.24
N VAL A 108 -3.59 2.41 -14.44
CA VAL A 108 -4.02 3.72 -14.91
C VAL A 108 -5.52 3.63 -15.16
N CYS A 109 -6.30 4.49 -14.52
CA CYS A 109 -7.75 4.46 -14.59
C CYS A 109 -8.32 5.87 -14.62
N GLN A 110 -9.52 6.01 -15.18
CA GLN A 110 -10.27 7.25 -15.13
C GLN A 110 -11.26 7.21 -13.98
N LEU A 111 -11.17 8.21 -13.09
CA LEU A 111 -12.02 8.36 -11.93
C LEU A 111 -12.66 9.75 -11.98
N LYS A 112 -13.99 9.79 -12.20
CA LYS A 112 -14.76 11.03 -12.26
C LYS A 112 -14.15 12.11 -13.17
N GLY A 113 -13.75 11.71 -14.38
CA GLY A 113 -13.24 12.62 -15.41
C GLY A 113 -11.77 13.01 -15.31
N ARG A 114 -11.03 12.48 -14.35
CA ARG A 114 -9.57 12.64 -14.22
C ARG A 114 -8.85 11.31 -14.35
N THR A 115 -7.63 11.34 -14.85
CA THR A 115 -6.80 10.14 -15.04
C THR A 115 -5.84 9.97 -13.89
N PHE A 116 -5.92 8.83 -13.24
CA PHE A 116 -5.10 8.45 -12.09
C PHE A 116 -4.13 7.33 -12.45
N ARG A 117 -2.87 7.47 -12.02
CA ARG A 117 -1.90 6.39 -11.97
C ARG A 117 -1.71 5.99 -10.52
N LEU A 118 -2.12 4.76 -10.20
CA LEU A 118 -2.12 4.21 -8.85
C LEU A 118 -1.09 3.09 -8.76
N SER A 119 -0.16 3.18 -7.82
CA SER A 119 0.89 2.19 -7.60
C SER A 119 1.26 2.14 -6.13
N HIS A 120 1.73 0.97 -5.67
CA HIS A 120 2.36 0.93 -4.35
C HIS A 120 3.71 1.65 -4.32
N GLY A 121 4.52 1.56 -5.38
CA GLY A 121 5.83 2.24 -5.47
C GLY A 121 7.05 1.30 -5.45
N HIS A 122 6.96 0.11 -4.90
CA HIS A 122 8.09 -0.84 -4.82
C HIS A 122 8.58 -1.30 -6.20
N ARG A 123 7.71 -1.40 -7.20
CA ARG A 123 8.08 -1.81 -8.56
C ARG A 123 8.85 -0.73 -9.28
N GLU A 124 8.48 0.52 -9.11
CA GLU A 124 9.19 1.69 -9.60
C GLU A 124 10.61 1.73 -9.04
N TYR A 125 10.77 1.41 -7.76
CA TYR A 125 12.08 1.25 -7.12
C TYR A 125 12.90 0.13 -7.78
N ALA A 126 12.27 -1.01 -8.01
CA ALA A 126 12.92 -2.15 -8.66
C ALA A 126 13.36 -1.86 -10.11
N LEU A 127 12.62 -1.03 -10.86
CA LEU A 127 13.03 -0.60 -12.20
C LEU A 127 14.33 0.22 -12.17
N ARG A 128 14.53 1.02 -11.13
CA ARG A 128 15.72 1.88 -10.97
C ARG A 128 16.94 1.10 -10.48
N TYR A 129 16.76 0.04 -9.69
CA TYR A 129 17.83 -0.72 -9.06
C TYR A 129 17.83 -2.20 -9.49
N LYS A 130 18.87 -2.61 -10.23
CA LYS A 130 18.99 -3.96 -10.82
C LYS A 130 18.92 -5.10 -9.79
N LYS A 131 19.46 -4.89 -8.58
CA LYS A 131 19.48 -5.88 -7.50
C LYS A 131 18.05 -6.15 -6.99
N GLU A 132 17.30 -5.11 -6.75
CA GLU A 132 15.91 -5.20 -6.31
C GLU A 132 15.03 -5.82 -7.37
N ARG A 133 15.24 -5.47 -8.65
CA ARG A 133 14.54 -6.09 -9.78
C ARG A 133 14.73 -7.61 -9.83
N TRP A 134 15.97 -8.07 -9.63
CA TRP A 134 16.26 -9.50 -9.57
C TRP A 134 15.59 -10.17 -8.37
N LEU A 135 15.66 -9.54 -7.19
CA LEU A 135 15.08 -10.05 -5.95
C LEU A 135 13.55 -10.17 -6.06
N PHE A 136 12.86 -9.10 -6.48
CA PHE A 136 11.41 -9.10 -6.68
C PHE A 136 11.00 -10.11 -7.75
N GLY A 137 11.68 -10.16 -8.88
CA GLY A 137 11.41 -11.15 -9.93
C GLY A 137 11.53 -12.60 -9.44
N THR A 138 12.44 -12.87 -8.51
CA THR A 138 12.55 -14.18 -7.87
C THR A 138 11.35 -14.50 -6.98
N PHE A 139 10.92 -13.54 -6.14
CA PHE A 139 9.74 -13.73 -5.27
C PHE A 139 8.43 -13.82 -6.06
N GLU A 140 8.30 -13.12 -7.17
CA GLU A 140 7.14 -13.19 -8.05
C GLU A 140 7.08 -14.45 -8.91
N SER A 141 8.18 -15.22 -8.98
CA SER A 141 8.27 -16.44 -9.76
C SER A 141 7.22 -17.47 -9.31
N ARG A 142 6.48 -18.02 -10.29
CA ARG A 142 5.52 -19.11 -10.03
C ARG A 142 6.18 -20.34 -9.39
N LEU A 143 7.44 -20.61 -9.74
CA LEU A 143 8.20 -21.70 -9.17
C LEU A 143 8.53 -21.44 -7.69
N ALA A 144 9.07 -20.26 -7.38
CA ALA A 144 9.38 -19.87 -6.00
C ALA A 144 8.12 -19.93 -5.11
N ARG A 145 6.99 -19.42 -5.60
CA ARG A 145 5.71 -19.50 -4.89
C ARG A 145 5.26 -20.95 -4.66
N ARG A 146 5.36 -21.84 -5.67
CA ARG A 146 5.03 -23.26 -5.51
C ARG A 146 5.93 -23.95 -4.50
N LEU A 147 7.24 -23.71 -4.53
CA LEU A 147 8.18 -24.25 -3.58
C LEU A 147 7.90 -23.75 -2.15
N TYR A 148 7.61 -22.47 -2.01
CA TYR A 148 7.23 -21.89 -0.73
C TYR A 148 5.93 -22.51 -0.19
N ALA A 149 4.90 -22.65 -1.03
CA ALA A 149 3.63 -23.29 -0.69
C ALA A 149 3.77 -24.76 -0.27
N ALA A 150 4.78 -25.46 -0.78
CA ALA A 150 5.05 -26.86 -0.40
C ALA A 150 5.66 -27.03 0.99
N ILE A 151 6.19 -25.95 1.58
CA ILE A 151 6.71 -25.96 2.94
C ILE A 151 5.56 -25.72 3.92
N HIS A 152 5.53 -26.48 5.01
CA HIS A 152 4.46 -26.36 6.01
C HIS A 152 4.34 -24.92 6.56
N PRO A 153 3.12 -24.32 6.63
CA PRO A 153 2.90 -22.92 7.06
C PRO A 153 3.54 -22.56 8.42
N ARG A 154 3.63 -23.52 9.34
CA ARG A 154 4.31 -23.32 10.64
C ARG A 154 5.75 -22.82 10.50
N TRP A 155 6.44 -23.21 9.44
CA TRP A 155 7.84 -22.88 9.21
C TRP A 155 7.97 -21.62 8.38
N THR A 156 7.21 -21.53 7.31
CA THR A 156 7.26 -20.40 6.37
C THR A 156 6.77 -19.11 7.02
N VAL A 157 5.60 -19.13 7.68
CA VAL A 157 5.03 -17.97 8.35
C VAL A 157 5.95 -17.48 9.48
N GLY A 158 6.41 -18.41 10.33
CA GLY A 158 7.31 -18.06 11.43
C GLY A 158 8.66 -17.52 10.96
N PHE A 159 9.20 -18.03 9.85
CA PHE A 159 10.43 -17.52 9.25
C PHE A 159 10.21 -16.13 8.65
N ALA A 160 9.15 -15.95 7.84
CA ALA A 160 8.84 -14.69 7.20
C ALA A 160 8.60 -13.57 8.21
N GLN A 161 7.81 -13.82 9.25
CA GLN A 161 7.57 -12.85 10.33
C GLN A 161 8.85 -12.48 11.07
N ARG A 162 9.71 -13.45 11.41
CA ARG A 162 11.00 -13.15 12.05
C ARG A 162 11.95 -12.37 11.15
N TRP A 163 11.93 -12.67 9.85
CA TRP A 163 12.75 -11.97 8.86
C TRP A 163 12.27 -10.53 8.66
N ALA A 164 10.97 -10.34 8.48
CA ALA A 164 10.34 -9.03 8.42
C ALA A 164 10.67 -8.21 9.68
N TYR A 165 10.43 -8.75 10.88
CA TYR A 165 10.75 -8.11 12.14
C TYR A 165 12.22 -7.67 12.26
N ARG A 166 13.18 -8.56 11.91
CA ARG A 166 14.61 -8.21 11.94
C ARG A 166 14.97 -7.12 10.95
N ASN A 167 14.42 -7.16 9.75
CA ASN A 167 14.66 -6.13 8.74
C ASN A 167 14.12 -4.78 9.19
N ARG A 168 12.93 -4.76 9.80
CA ARG A 168 12.34 -3.54 10.33
C ARG A 168 13.13 -2.94 11.48
N LEU A 169 13.56 -3.74 12.43
CA LEU A 169 14.46 -3.27 13.51
C LEU A 169 15.74 -2.66 12.93
N ARG A 170 16.29 -3.24 11.86
CA ARG A 170 17.46 -2.67 11.17
C ARG A 170 17.12 -1.34 10.51
N GLN A 171 15.96 -1.22 9.85
CA GLN A 171 15.52 0.02 9.21
C GLN A 171 15.25 1.12 10.24
N MET A 172 14.56 0.82 11.34
CA MET A 172 14.30 1.78 12.43
C MET A 172 15.60 2.30 13.08
N ARG A 173 16.53 1.39 13.37
CA ARG A 173 17.87 1.79 13.88
C ARG A 173 18.62 2.64 12.87
N ALA A 174 18.47 2.34 11.62
CA ALA A 174 19.11 3.04 10.52
C ALA A 174 18.53 4.42 10.24
N ALA A 175 17.23 4.58 10.36
CA ALA A 175 16.55 5.87 10.17
C ALA A 175 16.97 6.90 11.23
N ASN A 176 17.35 6.42 12.42
CA ASN A 176 17.79 7.25 13.56
C ASN A 176 19.31 7.37 13.70
N ASP A 177 20.09 6.87 12.73
CA ASP A 177 21.56 6.89 12.78
C ASP A 177 22.14 8.02 11.91
N PRO A 178 22.63 9.14 12.54
CA PRO A 178 23.21 10.26 11.80
C PRO A 178 24.48 9.92 11.00
N SER A 179 25.12 8.78 11.33
CA SER A 179 26.36 8.36 10.66
C SER A 179 26.13 7.64 9.33
N ARG A 180 24.87 7.34 8.99
CA ARG A 180 24.56 6.56 7.79
C ARG A 180 24.62 7.37 6.50
N PRO A 181 25.20 6.82 5.43
CA PRO A 181 25.05 7.39 4.11
C PRO A 181 23.56 7.49 3.75
N GLY A 182 23.07 8.69 3.45
CA GLY A 182 21.66 8.96 3.13
C GLY A 182 20.82 9.52 4.26
N TYR A 183 21.33 9.56 5.53
CA TYR A 183 20.70 10.38 6.56
C TYR A 183 20.84 11.86 6.18
N ASN A 184 19.74 12.49 5.88
CA ASN A 184 19.69 13.91 5.55
C ASN A 184 18.56 14.58 6.32
N PRO A 185 18.83 15.24 7.46
CA PRO A 185 17.82 15.95 8.22
C PRO A 185 17.28 17.18 7.47
N GLN A 186 17.94 17.60 6.38
CA GLN A 186 17.53 18.69 5.51
C GLN A 186 17.04 18.18 4.15
N MET A 187 16.49 16.96 4.09
CA MET A 187 15.96 16.38 2.88
C MET A 187 14.93 17.33 2.23
N ASN A 188 15.24 17.79 1.05
CA ASN A 188 14.26 18.45 0.20
C ASN A 188 13.44 17.37 -0.51
N VAL A 189 12.24 17.12 0.00
CA VAL A 189 11.39 16.03 -0.49
C VAL A 189 11.11 16.14 -1.99
N GLU A 190 10.90 17.34 -2.49
CA GLU A 190 10.66 17.55 -3.91
C GLU A 190 11.86 17.19 -4.80
N ARG A 191 13.08 17.42 -4.29
CA ARG A 191 14.32 17.15 -5.03
C ARG A 191 14.87 15.75 -4.78
N ASP A 192 14.76 15.27 -3.53
CA ASP A 192 15.51 14.11 -3.07
C ASP A 192 14.65 12.84 -2.98
N GLU A 193 13.29 12.97 -2.97
CA GLU A 193 12.42 11.80 -2.99
C GLU A 193 12.33 11.18 -4.39
N TRP A 194 12.79 9.95 -4.50
CA TRP A 194 12.95 9.26 -5.77
C TRP A 194 11.61 8.99 -6.50
N LEU A 195 10.48 8.80 -5.80
CA LEU A 195 9.16 8.67 -6.44
C LEU A 195 8.73 9.98 -7.10
N VAL A 196 9.05 11.11 -6.49
CA VAL A 196 8.81 12.43 -7.09
C VAL A 196 9.65 12.59 -8.36
N GLN A 197 10.93 12.22 -8.31
CA GLN A 197 11.80 12.27 -9.51
C GLN A 197 11.30 11.34 -10.61
N TYR A 198 10.93 10.11 -10.25
CA TYR A 198 10.36 9.16 -11.18
C TYR A 198 9.05 9.70 -11.81
N THR A 199 8.19 10.32 -11.03
CA THR A 199 6.96 10.95 -11.54
C THR A 199 7.28 12.07 -12.54
N LYS A 200 8.25 12.93 -12.22
CA LYS A 200 8.71 14.00 -13.14
C LYS A 200 9.27 13.43 -14.47
N GLU A 201 9.93 12.27 -14.44
CA GLU A 201 10.41 11.56 -15.63
C GLU A 201 9.27 10.95 -16.47
N LEU A 202 8.14 10.56 -15.82
CA LEU A 202 6.97 9.98 -16.49
C LEU A 202 6.08 11.00 -17.18
N ILE A 203 5.92 12.20 -16.61
CA ILE A 203 4.97 13.22 -17.11
C ILE A 203 5.12 13.49 -18.61
N PRO A 204 6.32 13.66 -19.20
CA PRO A 204 6.45 13.88 -20.62
C PRO A 204 6.04 12.69 -21.49
N GLN A 205 6.05 11.48 -20.92
CA GLN A 205 5.70 10.23 -21.61
C GLN A 205 4.21 9.91 -21.51
N HIS A 206 3.56 10.46 -20.47
CA HIS A 206 2.16 10.21 -20.12
C HIS A 206 1.42 11.52 -19.82
N PRO A 207 1.24 12.38 -20.81
CA PRO A 207 0.61 13.69 -20.64
C PRO A 207 -0.87 13.60 -20.25
N GLU A 208 -1.49 12.44 -20.41
CA GLU A 208 -2.89 12.18 -20.06
C GLU A 208 -3.14 11.97 -18.56
N ILE A 209 -2.07 11.76 -17.75
CA ILE A 209 -2.22 11.45 -16.33
C ILE A 209 -2.24 12.75 -15.51
N ASP A 210 -3.32 12.93 -14.73
CA ASP A 210 -3.50 14.08 -13.84
C ASP A 210 -2.90 13.83 -12.44
N TYR A 211 -3.12 12.63 -11.89
CA TYR A 211 -2.78 12.27 -10.51
C TYR A 211 -1.91 11.02 -10.44
N TYR A 212 -0.79 11.11 -9.73
CA TYR A 212 0.12 10.01 -9.43
C TYR A 212 0.03 9.72 -7.94
N ILE A 213 -0.51 8.56 -7.54
CA ILE A 213 -0.70 8.21 -6.12
C ILE A 213 0.13 6.97 -5.80
N TYR A 214 0.90 7.06 -4.69
CA TYR A 214 1.83 6.05 -4.22
C TYR A 214 1.69 5.76 -2.73
N GLY A 215 2.10 4.55 -2.33
CA GLY A 215 2.40 4.13 -0.98
C GLY A 215 3.90 3.96 -0.74
N HIS A 216 4.28 2.88 -0.01
CA HIS A 216 5.63 2.34 0.15
C HIS A 216 6.63 3.19 0.94
N ARG A 217 6.53 4.48 0.87
CA ARG A 217 7.55 5.39 1.43
C ARG A 217 7.27 5.81 2.87
N HIS A 218 6.11 5.51 3.41
CA HIS A 218 5.69 5.97 4.73
C HIS A 218 5.91 7.48 4.92
N LEU A 219 5.79 8.22 3.85
CA LEU A 219 5.96 9.67 3.79
C LEU A 219 4.64 10.26 3.33
N LEU A 220 4.12 11.22 4.07
CA LEU A 220 2.92 11.95 3.65
C LEU A 220 3.32 13.15 2.80
N LEU A 221 2.96 13.10 1.52
CA LEU A 221 3.27 14.15 0.55
C LEU A 221 2.09 14.42 -0.36
N ASN A 222 1.83 15.70 -0.60
CA ASN A 222 0.90 16.16 -1.61
C ASN A 222 1.55 17.32 -2.38
N LEU A 223 2.18 17.00 -3.50
CA LEU A 223 2.99 17.91 -4.28
C LEU A 223 2.27 18.28 -5.56
N SER A 224 2.10 19.59 -5.80
CA SER A 224 1.64 20.13 -7.08
C SER A 224 2.79 20.11 -8.09
N LEU A 225 2.48 19.65 -9.30
CA LEU A 225 3.39 19.56 -10.43
C LEU A 225 2.88 20.47 -11.58
N PRO A 226 3.69 20.74 -12.61
CA PRO A 226 3.24 21.50 -13.76
C PRO A 226 1.95 20.96 -14.40
N ASP A 227 1.19 21.84 -15.05
CA ASP A 227 -0.05 21.54 -15.78
C ASP A 227 -1.14 20.93 -14.89
N ASP A 228 -1.29 21.44 -13.66
CA ASP A 228 -2.29 21.02 -12.67
C ASP A 228 -2.21 19.54 -12.24
N ARG A 229 -1.06 18.91 -12.48
CA ARG A 229 -0.81 17.52 -12.05
C ARG A 229 -0.39 17.46 -10.59
N ARG A 230 -0.58 16.30 -9.98
CA ARG A 230 -0.21 16.09 -8.58
C ARG A 230 0.50 14.76 -8.37
N CYS A 231 1.52 14.78 -7.52
CA CYS A 231 2.18 13.59 -6.97
C CYS A 231 1.83 13.47 -5.49
N ILE A 232 1.17 12.38 -5.12
CA ILE A 232 0.74 12.10 -3.77
C ILE A 232 1.43 10.83 -3.27
N ILE A 233 2.02 10.89 -2.09
CA ILE A 233 2.46 9.72 -1.34
C ILE A 233 1.60 9.69 -0.08
N LEU A 234 0.90 8.56 0.13
CA LEU A 234 -0.22 8.48 1.05
C LEU A 234 0.15 8.44 2.55
N GLY A 235 1.44 8.42 2.89
CA GLY A 235 1.84 8.21 4.28
C GLY A 235 1.72 6.74 4.70
N ASP A 236 1.20 6.52 5.89
CA ASP A 236 0.95 5.19 6.46
C ASP A 236 -0.18 5.19 7.50
N TRP A 237 -0.56 3.99 7.94
CA TRP A 237 -1.49 3.78 9.06
C TRP A 237 -0.77 3.34 10.35
N ILE A 238 0.52 3.67 10.46
CA ILE A 238 1.35 3.46 11.64
C ILE A 238 1.49 4.76 12.41
N HIS A 239 1.83 5.86 11.71
CA HIS A 239 2.14 7.16 12.30
C HIS A 239 1.11 8.22 11.93
N TYR A 240 0.62 8.23 10.66
CA TYR A 240 -0.22 9.30 10.12
C TYR A 240 -1.71 8.97 10.17
N ASN A 241 -2.10 7.70 9.99
CA ASN A 241 -3.48 7.27 9.73
C ASN A 241 -4.11 8.07 8.58
N SER A 242 -3.35 8.22 7.51
CA SER A 242 -3.69 9.13 6.41
C SER A 242 -4.40 8.41 5.27
N TYR A 243 -5.22 9.18 4.57
CA TYR A 243 -5.91 8.75 3.37
C TYR A 243 -6.07 9.92 2.40
N ALA A 244 -6.28 9.64 1.12
CA ALA A 244 -6.74 10.63 0.16
C ALA A 244 -8.21 10.39 -0.18
N ARG A 245 -8.96 11.47 -0.49
CA ARG A 245 -10.36 11.45 -0.88
C ARG A 245 -10.55 12.27 -2.15
N TRP A 246 -11.13 11.65 -3.16
CA TRP A 246 -11.51 12.28 -4.42
C TRP A 246 -13.03 12.32 -4.55
N ASP A 247 -13.62 13.49 -4.66
CA ASP A 247 -15.07 13.69 -4.79
C ASP A 247 -15.54 13.95 -6.25
N GLY A 248 -14.60 14.06 -7.17
CA GLY A 248 -14.82 14.44 -8.57
C GLY A 248 -14.41 15.86 -8.90
N GLU A 249 -14.17 16.70 -7.89
CA GLU A 249 -13.75 18.08 -8.06
C GLU A 249 -12.39 18.34 -7.40
N SER A 250 -12.19 17.82 -6.19
CA SER A 250 -10.98 18.04 -5.39
C SER A 250 -10.42 16.76 -4.80
N LEU A 251 -9.08 16.64 -4.82
CA LEU A 251 -8.35 15.60 -4.11
C LEU A 251 -7.82 16.18 -2.80
N THR A 252 -8.32 15.66 -1.69
CA THR A 252 -7.95 16.09 -0.34
C THR A 252 -7.21 14.98 0.41
N ILE A 253 -6.30 15.37 1.32
CA ILE A 253 -5.67 14.44 2.26
C ILE A 253 -6.35 14.60 3.62
N GLY A 254 -6.80 13.49 4.18
CA GLY A 254 -7.35 13.42 5.52
C GLY A 254 -6.43 12.63 6.47
N LEU A 255 -6.49 12.96 7.74
CA LEU A 255 -5.92 12.20 8.84
C LEU A 255 -7.06 11.68 9.70
N TYR A 256 -7.05 10.38 10.00
CA TYR A 256 -8.07 9.81 10.87
C TYR A 256 -7.63 9.85 12.32
N GLU A 257 -8.41 10.55 13.12
CA GLU A 257 -8.30 10.57 14.58
C GLU A 257 -9.41 9.70 15.15
N GLU A 258 -9.05 8.82 16.09
CA GLU A 258 -10.06 8.05 16.82
C GLU A 258 -10.94 9.01 17.63
N PRO A 259 -12.26 8.88 17.57
CA PRO A 259 -13.18 9.72 18.33
C PRO A 259 -13.06 9.51 19.84
#